data_ebaadf045f09c0d00771edded116769b
#
_entry.id   ebaadf045f09c0d00771edded116769b
#
_cell.length_a   1.000
_cell.length_b   1.000
_cell.length_c   1.000
_cell.angle_alpha   90.00
_cell.angle_beta   90.00
_cell.angle_gamma   90.00
#
_symmetry.space_group_name_H-M   'P 1'
#
loop_
_entity.id
_entity.type
_entity.pdbx_description
1 polymer ?
#
loop_
_entity_poly.entity_id
_entity_poly.type
_entity_poly.pdbx_seq_one_letter_code
_entity_poly.pdbx_strand_id
1 'polypeptide(L)'
;MEPSPASYSEITDENGRVYRVGETSHQLLGRSRVWMMWLPWVAMFAVSSFEYGWGAVEETLEERYGWTLTDAFWLASIWAVFQAGVAFPAGRLREKGVVSARAAMITGAICCGVSWFTLAHVGNLAVGFVGYSVLGGTGAGLVYATCINMVGKWYPEKRGARVGFVNGAFAYGVVPIIYVFSYVMTPGNYSFILDVLGVYMLIVVLVCGYFFRDPPKNWWPESIDPLRWAARGRATAVRSLVKNPPAVRQFSPMEAIRSGMLPLMWGTMVVIGMVSLFGINFEVPFAKQSGFGPFVVASAAGVLSIVNGTGRALVGWVSDQIGRRQTLTIVLLIAAVAQFGVLYAGNTRNLWLFMVAAFLTGFGSGAFYPLFATLVPDYFGENHNATNYGIVYSSKLVGGIGGGGVAAGVIVAWGYTGAYLLAGGAALLAALLSLFLRQPGRGRTHSTEAAAEVGGTAIAGN
;
A
#
# COMPACT_ATOMS: atom_id res chain seq x y z
N MET A 1 10.47 15.82 -41.67
CA MET A 1 9.49 14.74 -41.82
C MET A 1 8.55 14.80 -40.64
N GLU A 2 7.35 15.33 -40.83
CA GLU A 2 6.31 15.22 -39.84
C GLU A 2 5.97 13.73 -39.65
N PRO A 3 5.85 13.24 -38.41
CA PRO A 3 5.43 11.87 -38.19
C PRO A 3 4.01 11.71 -38.74
N SER A 4 3.85 10.76 -39.67
CA SER A 4 2.54 10.32 -40.14
C SER A 4 1.60 10.12 -38.95
N PRO A 5 0.34 10.60 -38.99
CA PRO A 5 -0.60 10.41 -37.89
C PRO A 5 -0.70 8.90 -37.61
N ALA A 6 -0.30 8.50 -36.43
CA ALA A 6 -0.36 7.11 -35.99
C ALA A 6 -1.84 6.69 -36.05
N SER A 7 -2.15 5.78 -36.97
CA SER A 7 -3.51 5.28 -37.15
C SER A 7 -3.86 4.39 -35.95
N TYR A 8 -4.56 4.93 -34.97
CA TYR A 8 -5.19 4.11 -33.95
C TYR A 8 -6.66 3.90 -34.30
N SER A 9 -7.24 2.83 -33.81
CA SER A 9 -8.66 2.57 -33.83
C SER A 9 -9.18 2.40 -32.41
N GLU A 10 -10.47 2.74 -32.19
CA GLU A 10 -11.14 2.52 -30.94
C GLU A 10 -12.10 1.33 -31.09
N ILE A 11 -12.00 0.38 -30.18
CA ILE A 11 -12.87 -0.79 -30.09
C ILE A 11 -13.64 -0.68 -28.78
N THR A 12 -14.95 -0.88 -28.84
CA THR A 12 -15.80 -0.88 -27.64
C THR A 12 -16.29 -2.30 -27.37
N ASP A 13 -16.16 -2.78 -26.14
CA ASP A 13 -16.72 -4.06 -25.74
C ASP A 13 -18.21 -3.96 -25.38
N GLU A 14 -18.85 -5.10 -25.13
CA GLU A 14 -20.28 -5.21 -24.80
C GLU A 14 -20.66 -4.47 -23.49
N ASN A 15 -19.67 -4.13 -22.63
CA ASN A 15 -19.88 -3.39 -21.40
C ASN A 15 -19.65 -1.88 -21.58
N GLY A 16 -19.42 -1.42 -22.81
CA GLY A 16 -19.16 -0.01 -23.13
C GLY A 16 -17.74 0.46 -22.81
N ARG A 17 -16.79 -0.45 -22.55
CA ARG A 17 -15.39 -0.10 -22.33
C ARG A 17 -14.69 0.12 -23.67
N VAL A 18 -14.04 1.27 -23.79
CA VAL A 18 -13.30 1.66 -24.99
C VAL A 18 -11.83 1.26 -24.86
N TYR A 19 -11.30 0.66 -25.93
CA TYR A 19 -9.89 0.26 -26.06
C TYR A 19 -9.29 0.97 -27.28
N ARG A 20 -8.23 1.73 -27.07
CA ARG A 20 -7.45 2.36 -28.15
C ARG A 20 -6.34 1.40 -28.57
N VAL A 21 -6.45 0.86 -29.77
CA VAL A 21 -5.55 -0.15 -30.35
C VAL A 21 -4.83 0.38 -31.60
N GLY A 22 -3.70 -0.23 -31.96
CA GLY A 22 -2.92 0.08 -33.16
C GLY A 22 -1.63 0.86 -32.88
N GLU A 23 -1.49 1.52 -31.72
CA GLU A 23 -0.26 2.20 -31.32
C GLU A 23 0.62 1.30 -30.47
N THR A 24 1.84 1.02 -30.91
CA THR A 24 2.76 0.19 -30.17
C THR A 24 3.42 0.97 -29.02
N SER A 25 3.82 0.27 -27.98
CA SER A 25 4.59 0.89 -26.88
C SER A 25 5.92 1.49 -27.39
N HIS A 26 6.51 0.87 -28.43
CA HIS A 26 7.75 1.36 -29.02
C HIS A 26 7.55 2.69 -29.75
N GLN A 27 6.46 2.85 -30.50
CA GLN A 27 6.12 4.13 -31.15
C GLN A 27 5.90 5.24 -30.12
N LEU A 28 5.24 4.93 -29.00
CA LEU A 28 4.92 5.91 -27.96
C LEU A 28 6.13 6.29 -27.08
N LEU A 29 7.03 5.33 -26.78
CA LEU A 29 8.11 5.51 -25.81
C LEU A 29 9.50 5.57 -26.46
N GLY A 30 9.66 5.13 -27.72
CA GLY A 30 10.95 4.84 -28.33
C GLY A 30 11.65 3.61 -27.73
N ARG A 31 10.94 2.84 -26.88
CA ARG A 31 11.46 1.68 -26.16
C ARG A 31 10.34 0.74 -25.73
N SER A 32 10.70 -0.46 -25.24
CA SER A 32 9.73 -1.42 -24.70
C SER A 32 9.01 -0.88 -23.45
N ARG A 33 7.70 -1.17 -23.31
CA ARG A 33 6.91 -0.84 -22.12
C ARG A 33 7.41 -1.52 -20.82
N VAL A 34 8.30 -2.49 -20.92
CA VAL A 34 8.94 -3.15 -19.77
C VAL A 34 9.63 -2.12 -18.86
N TRP A 35 10.16 -1.05 -19.44
CA TRP A 35 10.74 0.06 -18.68
C TRP A 35 9.70 0.78 -17.82
N MET A 36 8.44 0.84 -18.24
CA MET A 36 7.34 1.43 -17.45
C MET A 36 6.83 0.51 -16.32
N MET A 37 7.48 -0.64 -16.12
CA MET A 37 7.35 -1.49 -14.94
C MET A 37 8.58 -1.38 -14.03
N TRP A 38 9.78 -1.45 -14.59
CA TRP A 38 11.02 -1.43 -13.80
C TRP A 38 11.36 -0.06 -13.23
N LEU A 39 11.17 1.03 -13.99
CA LEU A 39 11.41 2.39 -13.47
C LEU A 39 10.52 2.73 -12.27
N PRO A 40 9.19 2.49 -12.30
CA PRO A 40 8.35 2.62 -11.12
C PRO A 40 8.79 1.71 -9.97
N TRP A 41 9.19 0.47 -10.26
CA TRP A 41 9.67 -0.46 -9.24
C TRP A 41 10.93 0.07 -8.53
N VAL A 42 11.92 0.55 -9.29
CA VAL A 42 13.17 1.13 -8.74
C VAL A 42 12.88 2.39 -7.91
N ALA A 43 11.99 3.27 -8.40
CA ALA A 43 11.61 4.47 -7.65
C ALA A 43 10.89 4.15 -6.34
N MET A 44 9.99 3.16 -6.36
CA MET A 44 9.29 2.67 -5.15
C MET A 44 10.25 2.02 -4.17
N PHE A 45 11.21 1.24 -4.67
CA PHE A 45 12.26 0.63 -3.87
C PHE A 45 13.09 1.71 -3.15
N ALA A 46 13.45 2.79 -3.85
CA ALA A 46 14.25 3.87 -3.28
C ALA A 46 13.54 4.59 -2.12
N VAL A 47 12.24 4.88 -2.24
CA VAL A 47 11.49 5.64 -1.20
C VAL A 47 10.95 4.78 -0.07
N SER A 48 11.24 3.49 -0.05
CA SER A 48 10.76 2.51 0.93
C SER A 48 11.17 2.83 2.37
N SER A 49 12.36 3.40 2.58
CA SER A 49 12.94 3.65 3.90
C SER A 49 12.18 4.67 4.74
N PHE A 50 11.36 5.52 4.15
CA PHE A 50 10.56 6.47 4.91
C PHE A 50 9.57 5.80 5.87
N GLU A 51 8.86 4.78 5.41
CA GLU A 51 7.81 4.12 6.20
C GLU A 51 8.36 2.93 6.99
N TYR A 52 9.13 2.07 6.33
CA TYR A 52 9.59 0.80 6.91
C TYR A 52 10.95 0.87 7.61
N GLY A 53 11.69 1.97 7.43
CA GLY A 53 12.99 2.18 8.06
C GLY A 53 12.94 3.01 9.34
N TRP A 54 11.82 3.69 9.62
CA TRP A 54 11.73 4.68 10.69
C TRP A 54 12.07 4.10 12.06
N GLY A 55 11.51 2.95 12.44
CA GLY A 55 11.78 2.29 13.71
C GLY A 55 13.23 1.80 13.90
N ALA A 56 14.07 1.87 12.85
CA ALA A 56 15.50 1.58 12.98
C ALA A 56 16.36 2.85 13.17
N VAL A 57 15.81 4.02 12.84
CA VAL A 57 16.48 5.33 12.88
C VAL A 57 16.17 6.09 14.17
N GLU A 58 15.01 5.88 14.76
CA GLU A 58 14.45 6.70 15.83
C GLU A 58 15.39 6.82 17.06
N GLU A 59 15.96 5.71 17.54
CA GLU A 59 16.86 5.69 18.70
C GLU A 59 18.10 6.58 18.49
N THR A 60 18.68 6.58 17.28
CA THR A 60 19.81 7.45 16.94
C THR A 60 19.40 8.93 16.95
N LEU A 61 18.17 9.26 16.57
CA LEU A 61 17.66 10.63 16.63
C LEU A 61 17.37 11.07 18.06
N GLU A 62 16.84 10.18 18.90
CA GLU A 62 16.66 10.42 20.33
C GLU A 62 18.01 10.75 21.01
N GLU A 63 19.01 9.91 20.79
CA GLU A 63 20.36 10.13 21.32
C GLU A 63 21.02 11.42 20.80
N ARG A 64 20.82 11.74 19.53
CA ARG A 64 21.47 12.89 18.87
C ARG A 64 20.84 14.21 19.21
N TYR A 65 19.52 14.27 19.19
CA TYR A 65 18.76 15.52 19.32
C TYR A 65 18.07 15.68 20.68
N GLY A 66 18.09 14.66 21.53
CA GLY A 66 17.38 14.63 22.79
C GLY A 66 15.85 14.58 22.62
N TRP A 67 15.37 14.10 21.47
CA TRP A 67 13.94 13.94 21.22
C TRP A 67 13.41 12.75 22.03
N THR A 68 12.15 12.81 22.39
CA THR A 68 11.46 11.69 23.01
C THR A 68 10.96 10.70 21.95
N LEU A 69 10.73 9.45 22.35
CA LEU A 69 10.06 8.45 21.50
C LEU A 69 8.76 9.02 20.88
N THR A 70 8.01 9.77 21.67
CA THR A 70 6.77 10.41 21.22
C THR A 70 7.05 11.44 20.12
N ASP A 71 8.07 12.29 20.27
CA ASP A 71 8.44 13.29 19.27
C ASP A 71 8.85 12.63 17.95
N ALA A 72 9.70 11.60 18.03
CA ALA A 72 10.16 10.85 16.84
C ALA A 72 8.99 10.22 16.09
N PHE A 73 8.06 9.57 16.80
CA PHE A 73 6.91 8.93 16.13
C PHE A 73 5.79 9.90 15.71
N TRP A 74 5.71 11.11 16.27
CA TRP A 74 4.87 12.15 15.69
C TRP A 74 5.39 12.64 14.34
N LEU A 75 6.71 12.71 14.16
CA LEU A 75 7.30 13.01 12.83
C LEU A 75 6.86 11.97 11.79
N ALA A 76 6.95 10.68 12.11
CA ALA A 76 6.49 9.61 11.23
C ALA A 76 4.98 9.65 10.97
N SER A 77 4.18 9.99 12.00
CA SER A 77 2.72 10.10 11.87
C SER A 77 2.30 11.20 10.90
N ILE A 78 2.87 12.40 11.06
CA ILE A 78 2.59 13.54 10.19
C ILE A 78 3.12 13.26 8.78
N TRP A 79 4.27 12.58 8.65
CA TRP A 79 4.75 12.09 7.36
C TRP A 79 3.70 11.20 6.67
N ALA A 80 3.14 10.23 7.37
CA ALA A 80 2.11 9.33 6.82
C ALA A 80 0.84 10.08 6.40
N VAL A 81 0.43 11.12 7.14
CA VAL A 81 -0.68 12.01 6.77
C VAL A 81 -0.42 12.69 5.43
N PHE A 82 0.74 13.29 5.24
CA PHE A 82 1.08 13.96 3.98
C PHE A 82 1.29 12.97 2.84
N GLN A 83 1.91 11.81 3.10
CA GLN A 83 2.10 10.75 2.12
C GLN A 83 0.77 10.22 1.55
N ALA A 84 -0.20 9.95 2.41
CA ALA A 84 -1.52 9.49 1.96
C ALA A 84 -2.39 10.64 1.43
N GLY A 85 -2.32 11.82 2.06
CA GLY A 85 -3.14 12.98 1.73
C GLY A 85 -2.85 13.58 0.36
N VAL A 86 -1.59 13.58 -0.07
CA VAL A 86 -1.21 14.14 -1.38
C VAL A 86 -1.65 13.27 -2.57
N ALA A 87 -1.91 11.99 -2.35
CA ALA A 87 -2.23 11.04 -3.43
C ALA A 87 -3.49 11.45 -4.22
N PHE A 88 -4.54 11.89 -3.53
CA PHE A 88 -5.79 12.32 -4.16
C PHE A 88 -5.64 13.60 -4.99
N PRO A 89 -5.15 14.74 -4.44
CA PRO A 89 -4.98 15.96 -5.24
C PRO A 89 -3.98 15.77 -6.39
N ALA A 90 -2.89 15.05 -6.18
CA ALA A 90 -1.92 14.75 -7.24
C ALA A 90 -2.55 13.92 -8.38
N GLY A 91 -3.31 12.88 -8.04
CA GLY A 91 -4.04 12.08 -9.02
C GLY A 91 -5.00 12.92 -9.85
N ARG A 92 -5.80 13.77 -9.19
CA ARG A 92 -6.77 14.65 -9.87
C ARG A 92 -6.11 15.69 -10.78
N LEU A 93 -4.99 16.30 -10.35
CA LEU A 93 -4.23 17.24 -11.17
C LEU A 93 -3.62 16.56 -12.39
N ARG A 94 -3.16 15.32 -12.24
CA ARG A 94 -2.65 14.51 -13.36
C ARG A 94 -3.75 14.09 -14.33
N GLU A 95 -4.91 13.69 -13.85
CA GLU A 95 -6.07 13.36 -14.70
C GLU A 95 -6.55 14.56 -15.52
N LYS A 96 -6.49 15.76 -14.95
CA LYS A 96 -6.79 17.02 -15.64
C LYS A 96 -5.69 17.48 -16.59
N GLY A 97 -4.54 16.80 -16.65
CA GLY A 97 -3.39 17.19 -17.47
C GLY A 97 -2.61 18.40 -16.96
N VAL A 98 -2.92 18.92 -15.75
CA VAL A 98 -2.23 20.06 -15.15
C VAL A 98 -0.80 19.69 -14.74
N VAL A 99 -0.61 18.47 -14.23
CA VAL A 99 0.69 17.97 -13.79
C VAL A 99 1.02 16.68 -14.56
N SER A 100 2.18 16.67 -15.25
CA SER A 100 2.66 15.47 -15.92
C SER A 100 3.23 14.45 -14.91
N ALA A 101 3.29 13.17 -15.31
CA ALA A 101 3.95 12.14 -14.51
C ALA A 101 5.40 12.51 -14.19
N ARG A 102 6.13 13.04 -15.19
CA ARG A 102 7.51 13.49 -15.02
C ARG A 102 7.62 14.62 -13.99
N ALA A 103 6.77 15.65 -14.08
CA ALA A 103 6.78 16.78 -13.13
C ALA A 103 6.50 16.30 -11.69
N ALA A 104 5.51 15.41 -11.50
CA ALA A 104 5.20 14.83 -10.20
C ALA A 104 6.39 14.06 -9.61
N MET A 105 7.09 13.26 -10.44
CA MET A 105 8.28 12.51 -10.01
C MET A 105 9.47 13.42 -9.67
N ILE A 106 9.74 14.45 -10.48
CA ILE A 106 10.83 15.41 -10.22
C ILE A 106 10.57 16.17 -8.92
N THR A 107 9.35 16.69 -8.71
CA THR A 107 8.97 17.34 -7.45
C THR A 107 9.09 16.37 -6.28
N GLY A 108 8.62 15.12 -6.46
CA GLY A 108 8.73 14.07 -5.45
C GLY A 108 10.19 13.77 -5.07
N ALA A 109 11.07 13.67 -6.06
CA ALA A 109 12.51 13.43 -5.86
C ALA A 109 13.16 14.53 -5.03
N ILE A 110 12.91 15.81 -5.39
CA ILE A 110 13.45 16.96 -4.67
C ILE A 110 12.94 16.99 -3.22
N CYS A 111 11.64 16.80 -3.02
CA CYS A 111 11.05 16.75 -1.69
C CYS A 111 11.64 15.62 -0.84
N CYS A 112 11.81 14.42 -1.40
CA CYS A 112 12.41 13.29 -0.69
C CYS A 112 13.88 13.55 -0.32
N GLY A 113 14.70 14.08 -1.25
CA GLY A 113 16.09 14.41 -0.97
C GLY A 113 16.23 15.48 0.13
N VAL A 114 15.51 16.60 -0.02
CA VAL A 114 15.52 17.70 0.98
C VAL A 114 15.06 17.22 2.35
N SER A 115 14.11 16.29 2.39
CA SER A 115 13.60 15.72 3.64
C SER A 115 14.68 15.03 4.46
N TRP A 116 15.48 14.15 3.84
CA TRP A 116 16.58 13.47 4.51
C TRP A 116 17.71 14.40 4.92
N PHE A 117 18.07 15.39 4.07
CA PHE A 117 19.05 16.43 4.43
C PHE A 117 18.57 17.26 5.62
N THR A 118 17.28 17.61 5.66
CA THR A 118 16.74 18.34 6.82
C THR A 118 16.89 17.52 8.10
N LEU A 119 16.52 16.25 8.06
CA LEU A 119 16.64 15.36 9.21
C LEU A 119 18.10 15.15 9.64
N ALA A 120 19.03 15.12 8.68
CA ALA A 120 20.47 14.94 8.94
C ALA A 120 21.12 16.09 9.68
N HIS A 121 20.64 17.35 9.49
CA HIS A 121 21.37 18.54 9.91
C HIS A 121 20.58 19.47 10.85
N VAL A 122 19.28 19.27 11.02
CA VAL A 122 18.44 20.18 11.80
C VAL A 122 17.84 19.47 13.00
N GLY A 123 18.38 19.80 14.20
CA GLY A 123 17.90 19.28 15.47
C GLY A 123 16.63 19.94 16.02
N ASN A 124 16.13 20.98 15.36
CA ASN A 124 14.87 21.62 15.76
C ASN A 124 13.65 20.81 15.29
N LEU A 125 12.84 20.35 16.25
CA LEU A 125 11.70 19.49 16.00
C LEU A 125 10.67 20.13 15.04
N ALA A 126 10.39 21.43 15.17
CA ALA A 126 9.45 22.11 14.28
C ALA A 126 9.93 22.13 12.82
N VAL A 127 11.23 22.32 12.60
CA VAL A 127 11.85 22.23 11.28
C VAL A 127 11.84 20.78 10.79
N GLY A 128 12.03 19.81 11.68
CA GLY A 128 11.86 18.38 11.40
C GLY A 128 10.46 18.04 10.87
N PHE A 129 9.41 18.59 11.48
CA PHE A 129 8.03 18.44 10.98
C PHE A 129 7.86 19.01 9.57
N VAL A 130 8.38 20.20 9.28
CA VAL A 130 8.26 20.78 7.94
C VAL A 130 9.12 20.02 6.93
N GLY A 131 10.40 19.82 7.24
CA GLY A 131 11.37 19.21 6.33
C GLY A 131 11.13 17.72 6.12
N TYR A 132 11.07 16.95 7.22
CA TYR A 132 10.88 15.50 7.10
C TYR A 132 9.41 15.15 6.85
N SER A 133 8.49 15.58 7.72
CA SER A 133 7.11 15.08 7.66
C SER A 133 6.34 15.66 6.49
N VAL A 134 6.31 16.99 6.33
CA VAL A 134 5.52 17.62 5.27
C VAL A 134 6.17 17.40 3.90
N LEU A 135 7.45 17.77 3.72
CA LEU A 135 8.13 17.62 2.43
C LEU A 135 8.35 16.16 2.09
N GLY A 136 8.90 15.36 3.01
CA GLY A 136 9.15 13.93 2.78
C GLY A 136 7.87 13.13 2.53
N GLY A 137 6.81 13.37 3.31
CA GLY A 137 5.51 12.76 3.11
C GLY A 137 4.91 13.13 1.75
N THR A 138 4.91 14.43 1.41
CA THR A 138 4.46 14.91 0.09
C THR A 138 5.28 14.28 -1.03
N GLY A 139 6.61 14.26 -0.92
CA GLY A 139 7.51 13.68 -1.91
C GLY A 139 7.25 12.19 -2.14
N ALA A 140 7.25 11.41 -1.07
CA ALA A 140 6.98 9.98 -1.14
C ALA A 140 5.58 9.67 -1.66
N GLY A 141 4.57 10.47 -1.30
CA GLY A 141 3.21 10.34 -1.79
C GLY A 141 3.07 10.62 -3.29
N LEU A 142 3.76 11.65 -3.81
CA LEU A 142 3.83 11.95 -5.24
C LEU A 142 4.47 10.79 -6.02
N VAL A 143 5.60 10.28 -5.53
CA VAL A 143 6.28 9.12 -6.15
C VAL A 143 5.38 7.90 -6.14
N TYR A 144 4.82 7.55 -4.99
CA TYR A 144 3.94 6.39 -4.81
C TYR A 144 2.74 6.44 -5.76
N ALA A 145 1.95 7.51 -5.70
CA ALA A 145 0.75 7.66 -6.51
C ALA A 145 1.06 7.64 -8.02
N THR A 146 2.19 8.27 -8.41
CA THR A 146 2.61 8.32 -9.81
C THR A 146 3.05 6.95 -10.33
N CYS A 147 3.86 6.20 -9.57
CA CYS A 147 4.33 4.87 -9.94
C CYS A 147 3.18 3.87 -10.10
N ILE A 148 2.25 3.83 -9.14
CA ILE A 148 1.10 2.92 -9.16
C ILE A 148 0.17 3.24 -10.34
N ASN A 149 -0.11 4.53 -10.58
CA ASN A 149 -0.97 4.94 -11.69
C ASN A 149 -0.33 4.64 -13.05
N MET A 150 0.98 4.93 -13.20
CA MET A 150 1.74 4.69 -14.41
C MET A 150 1.72 3.23 -14.84
N VAL A 151 2.10 2.32 -13.92
CA VAL A 151 2.15 0.88 -14.23
C VAL A 151 0.77 0.33 -14.56
N GLY A 152 -0.29 0.82 -13.87
CA GLY A 152 -1.66 0.41 -14.13
C GLY A 152 -2.17 0.82 -15.53
N LYS A 153 -1.69 1.96 -16.05
CA LYS A 153 -2.03 2.43 -17.41
C LYS A 153 -1.27 1.67 -18.51
N TRP A 154 0.00 1.31 -18.29
CA TRP A 154 0.81 0.58 -19.26
C TRP A 154 0.55 -0.93 -19.30
N TYR A 155 -0.08 -1.48 -18.26
CA TYR A 155 -0.41 -2.91 -18.15
C TYR A 155 -1.88 -3.13 -17.81
N PRO A 156 -2.83 -2.60 -18.63
CA PRO A 156 -4.25 -2.71 -18.34
C PRO A 156 -4.74 -4.17 -18.33
N GLU A 157 -4.09 -5.04 -19.12
CA GLU A 157 -4.40 -6.47 -19.25
C GLU A 157 -3.94 -7.32 -18.05
N LYS A 158 -2.95 -6.85 -17.30
CA LYS A 158 -2.37 -7.52 -16.10
C LYS A 158 -2.22 -6.54 -14.94
N ARG A 159 -3.13 -5.59 -14.84
CA ARG A 159 -3.05 -4.44 -13.92
C ARG A 159 -2.78 -4.87 -12.48
N GLY A 160 -3.57 -5.81 -11.95
CA GLY A 160 -3.44 -6.25 -10.55
C GLY A 160 -2.04 -6.81 -10.25
N ALA A 161 -1.54 -7.74 -11.07
CA ALA A 161 -0.23 -8.36 -10.87
C ALA A 161 0.91 -7.35 -11.00
N ARG A 162 0.86 -6.43 -11.98
CA ARG A 162 1.92 -5.46 -12.22
C ARG A 162 1.94 -4.34 -11.19
N VAL A 163 0.76 -3.83 -10.82
CA VAL A 163 0.61 -2.87 -9.72
C VAL A 163 1.06 -3.49 -8.40
N GLY A 164 0.68 -4.73 -8.12
CA GLY A 164 1.11 -5.46 -6.91
C GLY A 164 2.63 -5.65 -6.86
N PHE A 165 3.27 -6.00 -7.98
CA PHE A 165 4.71 -6.14 -8.09
C PHE A 165 5.45 -4.82 -7.77
N VAL A 166 5.02 -3.71 -8.39
CA VAL A 166 5.61 -2.39 -8.14
C VAL A 166 5.33 -1.91 -6.72
N ASN A 167 4.12 -2.13 -6.21
CA ASN A 167 3.75 -1.77 -4.85
C ASN A 167 4.54 -2.55 -3.79
N GLY A 168 4.87 -3.82 -4.06
CA GLY A 168 5.71 -4.62 -3.20
C GLY A 168 7.09 -4.00 -2.95
N ALA A 169 7.68 -3.35 -3.98
CA ALA A 169 8.98 -2.68 -3.86
C ALA A 169 9.00 -1.60 -2.76
N PHE A 170 7.88 -0.91 -2.55
CA PHE A 170 7.74 0.05 -1.45
C PHE A 170 7.81 -0.58 -0.06
N ALA A 171 7.51 -1.86 0.09
CA ALA A 171 7.63 -2.53 1.37
C ALA A 171 9.02 -3.17 1.56
N TYR A 172 9.48 -3.99 0.62
CA TYR A 172 10.73 -4.74 0.81
C TYR A 172 12.00 -3.98 0.36
N GLY A 173 11.86 -2.82 -0.29
CA GLY A 173 13.02 -2.00 -0.71
C GLY A 173 13.85 -1.47 0.45
N VAL A 174 13.28 -1.38 1.64
CA VAL A 174 13.99 -0.96 2.84
C VAL A 174 14.97 -2.00 3.37
N VAL A 175 14.82 -3.27 3.02
CA VAL A 175 15.57 -4.38 3.65
C VAL A 175 17.08 -4.14 3.71
N PRO A 176 17.78 -3.79 2.60
CA PRO A 176 19.21 -3.49 2.70
C PRO A 176 19.52 -2.27 3.58
N ILE A 177 18.61 -1.30 3.63
CA ILE A 177 18.77 -0.05 4.40
C ILE A 177 18.59 -0.31 5.89
N ILE A 178 17.69 -1.20 6.29
CA ILE A 178 17.53 -1.61 7.71
C ILE A 178 18.84 -2.17 8.26
N TYR A 179 19.57 -2.97 7.49
CA TYR A 179 20.87 -3.48 7.93
C TYR A 179 21.88 -2.34 8.12
N VAL A 180 21.90 -1.34 7.23
CA VAL A 180 22.76 -0.15 7.38
C VAL A 180 22.38 0.61 8.66
N PHE A 181 21.10 0.84 8.90
CA PHE A 181 20.62 1.54 10.10
C PHE A 181 20.93 0.77 11.39
N SER A 182 20.79 -0.55 11.37
CA SER A 182 20.98 -1.38 12.57
C SER A 182 22.43 -1.68 12.90
N TYR A 183 23.35 -1.70 11.91
CA TYR A 183 24.75 -2.10 12.11
C TYR A 183 25.77 -0.99 11.96
N VAL A 184 25.48 0.00 11.11
CA VAL A 184 26.46 1.00 10.69
C VAL A 184 26.15 2.36 11.27
N MET A 185 24.87 2.71 11.43
CA MET A 185 24.45 4.01 11.89
C MET A 185 24.71 4.18 13.40
N THR A 186 25.33 5.31 13.73
CA THR A 186 25.64 5.74 15.10
C THR A 186 25.39 7.24 15.21
N PRO A 187 25.26 7.82 16.41
CA PRO A 187 25.14 9.28 16.58
C PRO A 187 26.28 10.10 15.96
N GLY A 188 27.44 9.48 15.73
CA GLY A 188 28.59 10.13 15.13
C GLY A 188 28.58 10.20 13.60
N ASN A 189 27.94 9.24 12.92
CA ASN A 189 27.93 9.13 11.46
C ASN A 189 26.53 9.23 10.83
N TYR A 190 25.47 9.41 11.64
CA TYR A 190 24.09 9.40 11.16
C TYR A 190 23.85 10.44 10.06
N SER A 191 24.39 11.65 10.20
CA SER A 191 24.24 12.71 9.20
C SER A 191 24.75 12.28 7.84
N PHE A 192 25.95 11.67 7.80
CA PHE A 192 26.53 11.16 6.57
C PHE A 192 25.65 10.07 5.94
N ILE A 193 25.11 9.14 6.74
CA ILE A 193 24.24 8.07 6.24
C ILE A 193 22.92 8.64 5.66
N LEU A 194 22.31 9.59 6.37
CA LEU A 194 21.10 10.24 5.90
C LEU A 194 21.33 11.12 4.66
N ASP A 195 22.47 11.79 4.55
CA ASP A 195 22.88 12.54 3.36
C ASP A 195 23.03 11.62 2.15
N VAL A 196 23.73 10.49 2.31
CA VAL A 196 23.88 9.48 1.27
C VAL A 196 22.49 8.95 0.82
N LEU A 197 21.61 8.70 1.77
CA LEU A 197 20.24 8.27 1.47
C LEU A 197 19.44 9.36 0.74
N GLY A 198 19.57 10.61 1.15
CA GLY A 198 18.95 11.77 0.49
C GLY A 198 19.43 11.93 -0.96
N VAL A 199 20.74 11.86 -1.19
CA VAL A 199 21.35 11.89 -2.54
C VAL A 199 20.88 10.69 -3.38
N TYR A 200 20.90 9.49 -2.80
CA TYR A 200 20.42 8.27 -3.45
C TYR A 200 18.98 8.42 -3.93
N MET A 201 18.06 8.84 -3.05
CA MET A 201 16.66 9.04 -3.41
C MET A 201 16.49 10.13 -4.47
N LEU A 202 17.16 11.27 -4.30
CA LEU A 202 17.11 12.37 -5.26
C LEU A 202 17.52 11.88 -6.64
N ILE A 203 18.67 11.24 -6.77
CA ILE A 203 19.22 10.79 -8.08
C ILE A 203 18.33 9.69 -8.67
N VAL A 204 18.02 8.64 -7.90
CA VAL A 204 17.29 7.49 -8.41
C VAL A 204 15.88 7.88 -8.86
N VAL A 205 15.16 8.66 -8.04
CA VAL A 205 13.80 9.07 -8.37
C VAL A 205 13.77 10.08 -9.52
N LEU A 206 14.77 11.00 -9.60
CA LEU A 206 14.92 11.92 -10.73
C LEU A 206 15.17 11.17 -12.04
N VAL A 207 16.13 10.23 -12.04
CA VAL A 207 16.45 9.43 -13.22
C VAL A 207 15.25 8.62 -13.67
N CYS A 208 14.60 7.91 -12.75
CA CYS A 208 13.37 7.17 -13.07
C CYS A 208 12.28 8.10 -13.62
N GLY A 209 12.02 9.21 -12.94
CA GLY A 209 10.97 10.15 -13.28
C GLY A 209 11.18 10.87 -14.60
N TYR A 210 12.44 11.14 -14.98
CA TYR A 210 12.78 11.76 -16.27
C TYR A 210 12.24 10.93 -17.45
N PHE A 211 12.26 9.62 -17.33
CA PHE A 211 11.78 8.71 -18.37
C PHE A 211 10.30 8.36 -18.27
N PHE A 212 9.56 8.86 -17.25
CA PHE A 212 8.15 8.57 -17.11
C PHE A 212 7.32 9.27 -18.19
N ARG A 213 6.43 8.49 -18.80
CA ARG A 213 5.48 8.96 -19.81
C ARG A 213 4.18 8.18 -19.69
N ASP A 214 3.07 8.90 -19.54
CA ASP A 214 1.74 8.30 -19.56
C ASP A 214 1.39 7.81 -20.98
N PRO A 215 0.74 6.66 -21.14
CA PRO A 215 0.16 6.27 -22.42
C PRO A 215 -1.07 7.13 -22.73
N PRO A 216 -1.52 7.19 -24.00
CA PRO A 216 -2.80 7.78 -24.36
C PRO A 216 -3.96 7.17 -23.56
N LYS A 217 -5.05 7.93 -23.41
CA LYS A 217 -6.25 7.45 -22.73
C LYS A 217 -6.77 6.18 -23.41
N ASN A 218 -7.16 5.20 -22.63
CA ASN A 218 -7.68 3.89 -23.08
C ASN A 218 -6.68 3.06 -23.91
N TRP A 219 -5.39 3.41 -23.91
CA TRP A 219 -4.38 2.65 -24.63
C TRP A 219 -4.38 1.16 -24.27
N TRP A 220 -4.26 0.31 -25.29
CA TRP A 220 -4.27 -1.14 -25.17
C TRP A 220 -3.09 -1.76 -25.94
N PRO A 221 -2.40 -2.75 -25.38
CA PRO A 221 -1.23 -3.36 -26.02
C PRO A 221 -1.64 -4.11 -27.32
N GLU A 222 -0.88 -3.89 -28.39
CA GLU A 222 -1.15 -4.45 -29.71
C GLU A 222 -1.13 -6.00 -29.77
N SER A 223 -0.33 -6.62 -28.90
CA SER A 223 -0.17 -8.09 -28.82
C SER A 223 -1.35 -8.83 -28.24
N ILE A 224 -2.39 -8.12 -27.78
CA ILE A 224 -3.51 -8.70 -27.04
C ILE A 224 -4.82 -8.19 -27.62
N ASP A 225 -5.62 -9.08 -28.21
CA ASP A 225 -6.97 -8.76 -28.65
C ASP A 225 -7.85 -8.41 -27.42
N PRO A 226 -8.36 -7.16 -27.34
CA PRO A 226 -9.13 -6.71 -26.19
C PRO A 226 -10.45 -7.47 -26.00
N LEU A 227 -11.11 -7.88 -27.08
CA LEU A 227 -12.40 -8.59 -27.00
C LEU A 227 -12.20 -10.03 -26.52
N ARG A 228 -11.18 -10.72 -27.04
CA ARG A 228 -10.81 -12.05 -26.54
C ARG A 228 -10.32 -12.02 -25.12
N TRP A 229 -9.60 -10.97 -24.72
CA TRP A 229 -9.17 -10.79 -23.34
C TRP A 229 -10.38 -10.58 -22.41
N ALA A 230 -11.34 -9.73 -22.79
CA ALA A 230 -12.56 -9.51 -22.04
C ALA A 230 -13.40 -10.81 -21.91
N ALA A 231 -13.50 -11.60 -22.98
CA ALA A 231 -14.19 -12.88 -22.98
C ALA A 231 -13.51 -13.92 -22.08
N ARG A 232 -12.17 -14.02 -22.11
CA ARG A 232 -11.40 -14.91 -21.21
C ARG A 232 -11.54 -14.49 -19.75
N GLY A 233 -11.56 -13.19 -19.48
CA GLY A 233 -11.82 -12.65 -18.15
C GLY A 233 -13.14 -13.12 -17.58
N ARG A 234 -14.20 -13.21 -18.41
CA ARG A 234 -15.50 -13.77 -18.01
C ARG A 234 -15.40 -15.26 -17.62
N ALA A 235 -14.73 -16.06 -18.41
CA ALA A 235 -14.58 -17.50 -18.12
C ALA A 235 -13.80 -17.79 -16.83
N THR A 236 -12.74 -17.01 -16.56
CA THR A 236 -11.97 -17.09 -15.31
C THR A 236 -12.71 -16.46 -14.13
N ALA A 237 -13.53 -15.44 -14.40
CA ALA A 237 -14.32 -14.73 -13.40
C ALA A 237 -15.50 -15.55 -12.87
N VAL A 238 -16.01 -16.54 -13.61
CA VAL A 238 -17.18 -17.34 -13.19
C VAL A 238 -16.97 -17.96 -11.81
N ARG A 239 -15.78 -18.51 -11.54
CA ARG A 239 -15.46 -19.10 -10.24
C ARG A 239 -15.34 -18.07 -9.13
N SER A 240 -14.74 -16.92 -9.41
CA SER A 240 -14.64 -15.79 -8.47
C SER A 240 -15.98 -15.11 -8.25
N LEU A 241 -16.83 -15.00 -9.28
CA LEU A 241 -18.16 -14.36 -9.22
C LEU A 241 -19.12 -15.11 -8.28
N VAL A 242 -19.01 -16.44 -8.16
CA VAL A 242 -19.81 -17.21 -7.19
C VAL A 242 -19.48 -16.83 -5.75
N LYS A 243 -18.19 -16.58 -5.45
CA LYS A 243 -17.73 -16.22 -4.10
C LYS A 243 -17.75 -14.73 -3.83
N ASN A 244 -17.55 -13.92 -4.87
CA ASN A 244 -17.48 -12.46 -4.84
C ASN A 244 -18.47 -11.90 -5.88
N PRO A 245 -19.78 -11.97 -5.62
CA PRO A 245 -20.77 -11.50 -6.58
C PRO A 245 -20.64 -9.99 -6.78
N PRO A 246 -20.80 -9.48 -8.03
CA PRO A 246 -20.71 -8.06 -8.33
C PRO A 246 -21.82 -7.27 -7.65
N ALA A 247 -21.65 -5.95 -7.55
CA ALA A 247 -22.64 -5.06 -6.98
C ALA A 247 -23.99 -5.18 -7.72
N VAL A 248 -25.07 -5.18 -6.96
CA VAL A 248 -26.44 -5.25 -7.53
C VAL A 248 -26.81 -4.04 -8.36
N ARG A 249 -26.18 -2.89 -8.09
CA ARG A 249 -26.29 -1.64 -8.85
C ARG A 249 -25.08 -0.76 -8.61
N GLN A 250 -24.96 0.30 -9.40
CA GLN A 250 -23.94 1.32 -9.23
C GLN A 250 -24.36 2.30 -8.11
N PHE A 251 -23.51 2.46 -7.09
CA PHE A 251 -23.75 3.36 -5.97
C PHE A 251 -22.92 4.64 -6.12
N SER A 252 -23.54 5.78 -6.02
CA SER A 252 -22.83 7.05 -5.83
C SER A 252 -22.13 7.08 -4.45
N PRO A 253 -21.13 7.96 -4.24
CA PRO A 253 -20.43 8.03 -2.94
C PRO A 253 -21.38 8.30 -1.77
N MET A 254 -22.38 9.14 -1.94
CA MET A 254 -23.36 9.44 -0.91
C MET A 254 -24.27 8.24 -0.59
N GLU A 255 -24.70 7.50 -1.62
CA GLU A 255 -25.48 6.26 -1.42
C GLU A 255 -24.65 5.18 -0.72
N ALA A 256 -23.36 5.06 -1.09
CA ALA A 256 -22.43 4.13 -0.45
C ALA A 256 -22.23 4.47 1.05
N ILE A 257 -22.09 5.76 1.39
CA ILE A 257 -22.04 6.23 2.78
C ILE A 257 -23.35 5.90 3.50
N ARG A 258 -24.50 6.26 2.92
CA ARG A 258 -25.83 6.01 3.52
C ARG A 258 -26.16 4.53 3.70
N SER A 259 -25.53 3.63 2.93
CA SER A 259 -25.68 2.18 3.09
C SER A 259 -25.15 1.67 4.44
N GLY A 260 -24.33 2.47 5.15
CA GLY A 260 -23.60 2.07 6.36
C GLY A 260 -22.38 1.18 6.08
N MET A 261 -22.28 0.57 4.88
CA MET A 261 -21.20 -0.37 4.58
C MET A 261 -19.88 0.33 4.23
N LEU A 262 -19.94 1.49 3.55
CA LEU A 262 -18.73 2.27 3.28
C LEU A 262 -18.10 2.84 4.58
N PRO A 263 -18.86 3.45 5.51
CA PRO A 263 -18.37 3.84 6.84
C PRO A 263 -17.83 2.65 7.65
N LEU A 264 -18.47 1.49 7.57
CA LEU A 264 -17.98 0.29 8.26
C LEU A 264 -16.64 -0.19 7.68
N MET A 265 -16.48 -0.19 6.36
CA MET A 265 -15.19 -0.46 5.71
C MET A 265 -14.13 0.53 6.14
N TRP A 266 -14.46 1.83 6.15
CA TRP A 266 -13.57 2.90 6.57
C TRP A 266 -13.13 2.71 8.04
N GLY A 267 -14.07 2.49 8.94
CA GLY A 267 -13.79 2.25 10.38
C GLY A 267 -12.95 0.99 10.60
N THR A 268 -13.27 -0.12 9.91
CA THR A 268 -12.48 -1.34 9.97
C THR A 268 -11.05 -1.08 9.49
N MET A 269 -10.90 -0.34 8.39
CA MET A 269 -9.58 -0.03 7.83
C MET A 269 -8.79 0.97 8.69
N VAL A 270 -9.46 1.90 9.42
CA VAL A 270 -8.81 2.75 10.43
C VAL A 270 -8.18 1.87 11.51
N VAL A 271 -8.97 0.99 12.11
CA VAL A 271 -8.53 0.15 13.23
C VAL A 271 -7.36 -0.74 12.81
N ILE A 272 -7.47 -1.47 11.70
CA ILE A 272 -6.38 -2.34 11.25
C ILE A 272 -5.18 -1.55 10.71
N GLY A 273 -5.41 -0.37 10.15
CA GLY A 273 -4.35 0.55 9.72
C GLY A 273 -3.49 1.04 10.89
N MET A 274 -4.09 1.33 12.03
CA MET A 274 -3.36 1.65 13.27
C MET A 274 -2.49 0.47 13.70
N VAL A 275 -3.04 -0.74 13.73
CA VAL A 275 -2.30 -1.97 14.11
C VAL A 275 -1.17 -2.26 13.13
N SER A 276 -1.40 -2.09 11.85
CA SER A 276 -0.41 -2.27 10.80
C SER A 276 0.79 -1.34 10.98
N LEU A 277 0.53 -0.05 11.13
CA LEU A 277 1.60 0.95 11.29
C LEU A 277 2.27 0.85 12.66
N PHE A 278 1.54 0.45 13.71
CA PHE A 278 2.14 0.11 14.99
C PHE A 278 3.17 -1.04 14.84
N GLY A 279 2.79 -2.14 14.20
CA GLY A 279 3.72 -3.27 13.97
C GLY A 279 4.95 -2.86 13.17
N ILE A 280 4.78 -2.07 12.09
CA ILE A 280 5.88 -1.58 11.26
C ILE A 280 6.83 -0.67 12.06
N ASN A 281 6.28 0.23 12.87
CA ASN A 281 7.04 1.25 13.58
C ASN A 281 7.77 0.71 14.81
N PHE A 282 7.12 -0.17 15.58
CA PHE A 282 7.57 -0.53 16.93
C PHE A 282 8.16 -1.95 17.06
N GLU A 283 8.17 -2.76 16.00
CA GLU A 283 8.80 -4.09 16.06
C GLU A 283 10.31 -4.00 16.31
N VAL A 284 11.00 -3.07 15.62
CA VAL A 284 12.45 -2.85 15.81
C VAL A 284 12.77 -2.32 17.23
N PRO A 285 12.15 -1.22 17.69
CA PRO A 285 12.37 -0.73 19.06
C PRO A 285 12.08 -1.80 20.13
N PHE A 286 10.98 -2.54 19.98
CA PHE A 286 10.64 -3.61 20.93
C PHE A 286 11.63 -4.78 20.89
N ALA A 287 12.12 -5.18 19.72
CA ALA A 287 13.14 -6.22 19.60
C ALA A 287 14.43 -5.82 20.30
N LYS A 288 14.88 -4.55 20.14
CA LYS A 288 16.04 -4.00 20.85
C LYS A 288 15.83 -4.02 22.36
N GLN A 289 14.69 -3.52 22.85
CA GLN A 289 14.36 -3.53 24.28
C GLN A 289 14.29 -4.94 24.85
N SER A 290 13.85 -5.92 24.07
CA SER A 290 13.82 -7.34 24.47
C SER A 290 15.22 -7.97 24.56
N GLY A 291 16.28 -7.25 24.15
CA GLY A 291 17.67 -7.70 24.21
C GLY A 291 18.11 -8.57 23.03
N PHE A 292 17.39 -8.54 21.90
CA PHE A 292 17.85 -9.20 20.69
C PHE A 292 18.99 -8.40 20.03
N GLY A 293 19.99 -9.13 19.51
CA GLY A 293 21.12 -8.52 18.83
C GLY A 293 20.73 -7.90 17.46
N PRO A 294 21.58 -7.00 16.91
CA PRO A 294 21.27 -6.24 15.69
C PRO A 294 20.89 -7.11 14.49
N PHE A 295 21.50 -8.28 14.35
CA PHE A 295 21.16 -9.22 13.26
C PHE A 295 19.72 -9.71 13.34
N VAL A 296 19.26 -10.08 14.51
CA VAL A 296 17.89 -10.56 14.75
C VAL A 296 16.89 -9.45 14.49
N VAL A 297 17.17 -8.25 15.02
CA VAL A 297 16.36 -7.05 14.86
C VAL A 297 16.18 -6.71 13.37
N ALA A 298 17.29 -6.61 12.64
CA ALA A 298 17.25 -6.30 11.20
C ALA A 298 16.58 -7.41 10.38
N SER A 299 16.81 -8.67 10.75
CA SER A 299 16.20 -9.81 10.05
C SER A 299 14.68 -9.89 10.27
N ALA A 300 14.21 -9.63 11.49
CA ALA A 300 12.77 -9.59 11.79
C ALA A 300 12.07 -8.48 11.00
N ALA A 301 12.58 -7.26 11.02
CA ALA A 301 12.07 -6.14 10.23
C ALA A 301 12.15 -6.41 8.73
N GLY A 302 13.20 -7.07 8.26
CA GLY A 302 13.35 -7.51 6.86
C GLY A 302 12.28 -8.52 6.46
N VAL A 303 12.03 -9.54 7.28
CA VAL A 303 10.99 -10.55 7.07
C VAL A 303 9.62 -9.89 7.04
N LEU A 304 9.30 -9.03 8.02
CA LEU A 304 8.07 -8.26 8.05
C LEU A 304 7.86 -7.50 6.72
N SER A 305 8.87 -6.77 6.28
CA SER A 305 8.79 -5.93 5.07
C SER A 305 8.63 -6.75 3.79
N ILE A 306 9.36 -7.86 3.64
CA ILE A 306 9.24 -8.76 2.48
C ILE A 306 7.84 -9.37 2.42
N VAL A 307 7.36 -9.88 3.55
CA VAL A 307 6.05 -10.54 3.62
C VAL A 307 4.91 -9.55 3.46
N ASN A 308 5.05 -8.32 3.98
CA ASN A 308 4.10 -7.24 3.74
C ASN A 308 3.93 -6.95 2.24
N GLY A 309 5.02 -6.89 1.50
CA GLY A 309 4.98 -6.65 0.05
C GLY A 309 4.45 -7.83 -0.76
N THR A 310 4.97 -9.04 -0.51
CA THR A 310 4.64 -10.25 -1.30
C THR A 310 3.30 -10.85 -0.92
N GLY A 311 2.91 -10.78 0.35
CA GLY A 311 1.65 -11.30 0.88
C GLY A 311 0.41 -10.68 0.23
N ARG A 312 0.52 -9.45 -0.28
CA ARG A 312 -0.58 -8.75 -0.98
C ARG A 312 -1.06 -9.50 -2.21
N ALA A 313 -0.14 -10.05 -3.00
CA ALA A 313 -0.49 -10.81 -4.20
C ALA A 313 -1.12 -12.18 -3.85
N LEU A 314 -0.56 -12.86 -2.85
CA LEU A 314 -1.07 -14.14 -2.37
C LEU A 314 -2.51 -14.01 -1.84
N VAL A 315 -2.77 -13.00 -1.02
CA VAL A 315 -4.09 -12.75 -0.45
C VAL A 315 -5.12 -12.39 -1.51
N GLY A 316 -4.73 -11.62 -2.53
CA GLY A 316 -5.59 -11.35 -3.68
C GLY A 316 -6.06 -12.64 -4.34
N TRP A 317 -5.13 -13.55 -4.64
CA TRP A 317 -5.43 -14.84 -5.23
C TRP A 317 -6.31 -15.73 -4.31
N VAL A 318 -5.99 -15.82 -3.03
CA VAL A 318 -6.79 -16.57 -2.04
C VAL A 318 -8.22 -16.01 -1.97
N SER A 319 -8.37 -14.69 -1.99
CA SER A 319 -9.68 -14.03 -1.90
C SER A 319 -10.61 -14.33 -3.08
N ASP A 320 -10.04 -14.62 -4.26
CA ASP A 320 -10.81 -15.04 -5.42
C ASP A 320 -11.34 -16.48 -5.27
N GLN A 321 -10.70 -17.31 -4.44
CA GLN A 321 -11.09 -18.72 -4.22
C GLN A 321 -12.10 -18.89 -3.09
N ILE A 322 -11.89 -18.24 -1.95
CA ILE A 322 -12.71 -18.44 -0.74
C ILE A 322 -13.65 -17.27 -0.42
N GLY A 323 -13.51 -16.16 -1.11
CA GLY A 323 -14.31 -14.94 -0.92
C GLY A 323 -13.55 -13.84 -0.18
N ARG A 324 -13.72 -12.58 -0.64
CA ARG A 324 -12.93 -11.44 -0.15
C ARG A 324 -13.19 -11.14 1.32
N ARG A 325 -14.45 -11.16 1.77
CA ARG A 325 -14.80 -10.93 3.17
C ARG A 325 -14.20 -11.99 4.09
N GLN A 326 -14.30 -13.27 3.73
CA GLN A 326 -13.74 -14.38 4.53
C GLN A 326 -12.22 -14.25 4.63
N THR A 327 -11.55 -13.98 3.50
CA THR A 327 -10.10 -13.76 3.46
C THR A 327 -9.71 -12.56 4.31
N LEU A 328 -10.46 -11.45 4.27
CA LEU A 328 -10.23 -10.28 5.11
C LEU A 328 -10.29 -10.67 6.59
N THR A 329 -11.35 -11.35 7.03
CA THR A 329 -11.49 -11.79 8.43
C THR A 329 -10.29 -12.65 8.86
N ILE A 330 -9.85 -13.60 8.02
CA ILE A 330 -8.69 -14.45 8.32
C ILE A 330 -7.42 -13.61 8.46
N VAL A 331 -7.18 -12.67 7.55
CA VAL A 331 -6.00 -11.78 7.59
C VAL A 331 -6.01 -10.94 8.88
N LEU A 332 -7.17 -10.43 9.28
CA LEU A 332 -7.31 -9.62 10.51
C LEU A 332 -7.08 -10.46 11.77
N LEU A 333 -7.52 -11.72 11.79
CA LEU A 333 -7.21 -12.67 12.87
C LEU A 333 -5.71 -13.00 12.92
N ILE A 334 -5.08 -13.20 11.77
CA ILE A 334 -3.62 -13.40 11.69
C ILE A 334 -2.90 -12.16 12.26
N ALA A 335 -3.35 -10.95 11.92
CA ALA A 335 -2.78 -9.73 12.48
C ALA A 335 -2.89 -9.68 14.01
N ALA A 336 -4.02 -10.11 14.58
CA ALA A 336 -4.19 -10.18 16.03
C ALA A 336 -3.23 -11.19 16.69
N VAL A 337 -3.17 -12.40 16.14
CA VAL A 337 -2.24 -13.45 16.61
C VAL A 337 -0.79 -12.97 16.53
N ALA A 338 -0.44 -12.24 15.46
CA ALA A 338 0.89 -11.68 15.28
C ALA A 338 1.26 -10.71 16.42
N GLN A 339 0.38 -9.76 16.78
CA GLN A 339 0.67 -8.79 17.85
C GLN A 339 0.89 -9.48 19.21
N PHE A 340 0.05 -10.44 19.58
CA PHE A 340 0.24 -11.23 20.80
C PHE A 340 1.50 -12.12 20.72
N GLY A 341 1.79 -12.66 19.54
CA GLY A 341 2.97 -13.47 19.29
C GLY A 341 4.28 -12.70 19.44
N VAL A 342 4.33 -11.48 18.87
CA VAL A 342 5.50 -10.58 19.03
C VAL A 342 5.73 -10.27 20.50
N LEU A 343 4.67 -9.88 21.23
CA LEU A 343 4.76 -9.59 22.67
C LEU A 343 5.28 -10.79 23.47
N TYR A 344 4.69 -11.96 23.27
CA TYR A 344 5.11 -13.17 23.98
C TYR A 344 6.55 -13.56 23.65
N ALA A 345 6.92 -13.53 22.39
CA ALA A 345 8.27 -13.89 21.92
C ALA A 345 9.34 -12.91 22.43
N GLY A 346 9.04 -11.61 22.45
CA GLY A 346 9.95 -10.61 23.01
C GLY A 346 10.15 -10.78 24.52
N ASN A 347 9.06 -10.94 25.27
CA ASN A 347 9.12 -11.12 26.72
C ASN A 347 9.83 -12.43 27.13
N THR A 348 9.69 -13.49 26.36
CA THR A 348 10.37 -14.78 26.59
C THR A 348 11.74 -14.86 25.94
N ARG A 349 12.15 -13.83 25.19
CA ARG A 349 13.41 -13.79 24.41
C ARG A 349 13.57 -14.98 23.46
N ASN A 350 12.45 -15.52 22.95
CA ASN A 350 12.47 -16.65 22.03
C ASN A 350 12.67 -16.18 20.59
N LEU A 351 13.88 -16.35 20.08
CA LEU A 351 14.30 -15.94 18.75
C LEU A 351 13.38 -16.50 17.64
N TRP A 352 13.17 -17.81 17.65
CA TRP A 352 12.42 -18.47 16.57
C TRP A 352 10.95 -18.02 16.53
N LEU A 353 10.36 -17.91 17.71
CA LEU A 353 8.99 -17.43 17.82
C LEU A 353 8.87 -15.95 17.40
N PHE A 354 9.90 -15.13 17.71
CA PHE A 354 9.93 -13.74 17.27
C PHE A 354 9.98 -13.62 15.75
N MET A 355 10.81 -14.45 15.07
CA MET A 355 10.87 -14.48 13.60
C MET A 355 9.56 -14.94 12.96
N VAL A 356 8.89 -15.94 13.55
CA VAL A 356 7.55 -16.38 13.10
C VAL A 356 6.51 -15.28 13.31
N ALA A 357 6.55 -14.60 14.45
CA ALA A 357 5.65 -13.49 14.74
C ALA A 357 5.88 -12.30 13.79
N ALA A 358 7.14 -11.96 13.46
CA ALA A 358 7.50 -10.96 12.46
C ALA A 358 6.94 -11.32 11.07
N PHE A 359 7.03 -12.59 10.66
CA PHE A 359 6.40 -13.07 9.43
C PHE A 359 4.88 -12.84 9.43
N LEU A 360 4.21 -13.20 10.52
CA LEU A 360 2.76 -13.02 10.66
C LEU A 360 2.38 -11.54 10.73
N THR A 361 3.20 -10.68 11.37
CA THR A 361 3.01 -9.24 11.39
C THR A 361 3.11 -8.67 9.97
N GLY A 362 4.13 -9.06 9.20
CA GLY A 362 4.28 -8.65 7.81
C GLY A 362 3.06 -9.02 6.96
N PHE A 363 2.57 -10.25 7.10
CA PHE A 363 1.38 -10.71 6.40
C PHE A 363 0.12 -9.94 6.83
N GLY A 364 -0.13 -9.80 8.13
CA GLY A 364 -1.29 -9.10 8.68
C GLY A 364 -1.29 -7.60 8.39
N SER A 365 -0.11 -6.96 8.33
CA SER A 365 0.00 -5.51 8.12
C SER A 365 -0.11 -5.06 6.67
N GLY A 366 0.09 -5.95 5.67
CA GLY A 366 0.05 -5.57 4.25
C GLY A 366 -1.14 -6.12 3.48
N ALA A 367 -1.59 -7.31 3.84
CA ALA A 367 -2.51 -8.10 3.03
C ALA A 367 -3.95 -7.57 2.99
N PHE A 368 -4.39 -6.75 3.93
CA PHE A 368 -5.74 -6.19 3.93
C PHE A 368 -5.97 -5.08 2.89
N TYR A 369 -4.93 -4.33 2.49
CA TYR A 369 -5.07 -3.24 1.52
C TYR A 369 -5.69 -3.68 0.19
N PRO A 370 -5.20 -4.73 -0.50
CA PRO A 370 -5.79 -5.18 -1.75
C PRO A 370 -7.21 -5.72 -1.55
N LEU A 371 -7.55 -6.27 -0.38
CA LEU A 371 -8.89 -6.77 -0.10
C LEU A 371 -9.91 -5.63 -0.05
N PHE A 372 -9.61 -4.51 0.62
CA PHE A 372 -10.49 -3.34 0.59
C PHE A 372 -10.61 -2.74 -0.80
N ALA A 373 -9.49 -2.68 -1.56
CA ALA A 373 -9.50 -2.18 -2.94
C ALA A 373 -10.40 -3.00 -3.87
N THR A 374 -10.59 -4.29 -3.58
CA THR A 374 -11.44 -5.17 -4.37
C THR A 374 -12.86 -5.30 -3.79
N LEU A 375 -13.05 -5.21 -2.48
CA LEU A 375 -14.37 -5.21 -1.84
C LEU A 375 -15.21 -3.99 -2.25
N VAL A 376 -14.59 -2.82 -2.42
CA VAL A 376 -15.31 -1.59 -2.76
C VAL A 376 -16.07 -1.73 -4.10
N PRO A 377 -15.45 -2.10 -5.23
CA PRO A 377 -16.19 -2.28 -6.47
C PRO A 377 -17.18 -3.46 -6.42
N ASP A 378 -16.87 -4.54 -5.69
CA ASP A 378 -17.81 -5.64 -5.52
C ASP A 378 -19.08 -5.23 -4.76
N TYR A 379 -18.99 -4.24 -3.86
CA TYR A 379 -20.13 -3.79 -3.05
C TYR A 379 -20.88 -2.62 -3.68
N PHE A 380 -20.17 -1.70 -4.34
CA PHE A 380 -20.71 -0.41 -4.78
C PHE A 380 -20.68 -0.20 -6.29
N GLY A 381 -20.05 -1.11 -7.06
CA GLY A 381 -19.91 -1.01 -8.50
C GLY A 381 -18.69 -0.18 -8.95
N GLU A 382 -18.45 -0.19 -10.27
CA GLU A 382 -17.23 0.37 -10.86
C GLU A 382 -17.33 1.86 -11.18
N ASN A 383 -18.56 2.41 -11.40
CA ASN A 383 -18.72 3.77 -11.92
C ASN A 383 -18.11 4.86 -10.99
N HIS A 384 -18.17 4.65 -9.69
CA HIS A 384 -17.63 5.57 -8.68
C HIS A 384 -16.54 4.92 -7.82
N ASN A 385 -15.92 3.84 -8.32
CA ASN A 385 -14.97 3.05 -7.57
C ASN A 385 -13.78 3.88 -7.05
N ALA A 386 -13.20 4.75 -7.89
CA ALA A 386 -12.08 5.58 -7.50
C ALA A 386 -12.41 6.50 -6.31
N THR A 387 -13.60 7.11 -6.30
CA THR A 387 -14.05 7.97 -5.21
C THR A 387 -14.39 7.17 -3.97
N ASN A 388 -15.15 6.08 -4.11
CA ASN A 388 -15.55 5.23 -2.98
C ASN A 388 -14.34 4.58 -2.30
N TYR A 389 -13.39 4.06 -3.09
CA TYR A 389 -12.14 3.53 -2.56
C TYR A 389 -11.24 4.63 -1.96
N GLY A 390 -11.20 5.81 -2.58
CA GLY A 390 -10.47 6.96 -2.02
C GLY A 390 -10.97 7.35 -0.63
N ILE A 391 -12.29 7.29 -0.39
CA ILE A 391 -12.87 7.50 0.94
C ILE A 391 -12.38 6.41 1.91
N VAL A 392 -12.47 5.13 1.53
CA VAL A 392 -11.98 4.03 2.39
C VAL A 392 -10.48 4.18 2.66
N TYR A 393 -9.68 4.48 1.65
CA TYR A 393 -8.22 4.61 1.78
C TYR A 393 -7.80 5.83 2.62
N SER A 394 -8.64 6.88 2.73
CA SER A 394 -8.38 8.03 3.61
C SER A 394 -8.27 7.62 5.09
N SER A 395 -8.74 6.44 5.47
CA SER A 395 -8.52 5.84 6.79
C SER A 395 -7.03 5.75 7.17
N LYS A 396 -6.12 5.65 6.19
CA LYS A 396 -4.67 5.65 6.43
C LYS A 396 -4.17 6.93 7.09
N LEU A 397 -4.85 8.08 6.89
CA LEU A 397 -4.54 9.33 7.58
C LEU A 397 -4.66 9.15 9.10
N VAL A 398 -5.79 8.58 9.54
CA VAL A 398 -6.05 8.30 10.97
C VAL A 398 -5.16 7.16 11.46
N GLY A 399 -4.99 6.13 10.62
CA GLY A 399 -4.09 5.00 10.90
C GLY A 399 -2.66 5.42 11.19
N GLY A 400 -2.12 6.40 10.42
CA GLY A 400 -0.78 6.95 10.60
C GLY A 400 -0.61 7.65 11.95
N ILE A 401 -1.60 8.44 12.35
CA ILE A 401 -1.61 9.11 13.65
C ILE A 401 -1.69 8.07 14.79
N GLY A 402 -2.61 7.13 14.69
CA GLY A 402 -2.85 6.13 15.72
C GLY A 402 -1.72 5.11 15.89
N GLY A 403 -1.15 4.62 14.78
CA GLY A 403 -0.08 3.63 14.78
C GLY A 403 1.34 4.21 14.93
N GLY A 404 1.48 5.53 15.05
CA GLY A 404 2.73 6.24 15.29
C GLY A 404 2.71 7.02 16.59
N GLY A 405 2.46 8.34 16.54
CA GLY A 405 2.55 9.25 17.68
C GLY A 405 1.64 8.86 18.86
N VAL A 406 0.38 8.48 18.60
CA VAL A 406 -0.54 8.03 19.67
C VAL A 406 -0.01 6.72 20.27
N ALA A 407 0.44 5.77 19.47
CA ALA A 407 0.98 4.50 19.94
C ALA A 407 2.26 4.70 20.78
N ALA A 408 3.14 5.65 20.40
CA ALA A 408 4.31 6.04 21.21
C ALA A 408 3.89 6.55 22.59
N GLY A 409 2.85 7.42 22.66
CA GLY A 409 2.30 7.88 23.94
C GLY A 409 1.76 6.74 24.80
N VAL A 410 1.10 5.75 24.17
CA VAL A 410 0.63 4.53 24.87
C VAL A 410 1.79 3.72 25.42
N ILE A 411 2.88 3.58 24.64
CA ILE A 411 4.09 2.87 25.10
C ILE A 411 4.70 3.57 26.29
N VAL A 412 4.81 4.90 26.25
CA VAL A 412 5.34 5.68 27.37
C VAL A 412 4.49 5.50 28.63
N ALA A 413 3.15 5.48 28.49
CA ALA A 413 2.23 5.36 29.62
C ALA A 413 2.08 3.93 30.17
N TRP A 414 2.03 2.91 29.30
CA TRP A 414 1.67 1.53 29.66
C TRP A 414 2.72 0.48 29.23
N GLY A 415 3.86 0.92 28.72
CA GLY A 415 4.90 0.06 28.19
C GLY A 415 4.48 -0.67 26.91
N TYR A 416 5.43 -1.40 26.31
CA TYR A 416 5.17 -2.22 25.13
C TYR A 416 4.13 -3.30 25.37
N THR A 417 4.06 -3.86 26.60
CA THR A 417 3.04 -4.86 26.93
C THR A 417 1.64 -4.31 26.75
N GLY A 418 1.35 -3.13 27.30
CA GLY A 418 0.05 -2.48 27.13
C GLY A 418 -0.26 -2.14 25.66
N ALA A 419 0.73 -1.62 24.93
CA ALA A 419 0.58 -1.25 23.53
C ALA A 419 0.30 -2.47 22.62
N TYR A 420 1.03 -3.58 22.77
CA TYR A 420 0.77 -4.80 21.99
C TYR A 420 -0.56 -5.48 22.35
N LEU A 421 -0.97 -5.46 23.62
CA LEU A 421 -2.29 -5.96 24.02
C LEU A 421 -3.42 -5.15 23.40
N LEU A 422 -3.29 -3.82 23.37
CA LEU A 422 -4.24 -2.94 22.69
C LEU A 422 -4.25 -3.18 21.18
N ALA A 423 -3.09 -3.31 20.56
CA ALA A 423 -2.99 -3.57 19.11
C ALA A 423 -3.61 -4.94 18.75
N GLY A 424 -3.34 -5.98 19.53
CA GLY A 424 -3.96 -7.29 19.35
C GLY A 424 -5.49 -7.26 19.52
N GLY A 425 -5.97 -6.56 20.58
CA GLY A 425 -7.39 -6.33 20.82
C GLY A 425 -8.07 -5.52 19.71
N ALA A 426 -7.39 -4.49 19.20
CA ALA A 426 -7.87 -3.70 18.05
C ALA A 426 -7.95 -4.54 16.78
N ALA A 427 -6.98 -5.42 16.51
CA ALA A 427 -7.05 -6.33 15.37
C ALA A 427 -8.21 -7.33 15.49
N LEU A 428 -8.49 -7.86 16.69
CA LEU A 428 -9.68 -8.67 16.95
C LEU A 428 -10.97 -7.87 16.71
N LEU A 429 -11.03 -6.62 17.16
CA LEU A 429 -12.17 -5.74 16.88
C LEU A 429 -12.35 -5.54 15.36
N ALA A 430 -11.28 -5.28 14.62
CA ALA A 430 -11.35 -5.18 13.16
C ALA A 430 -11.87 -6.49 12.52
N ALA A 431 -11.41 -7.64 13.01
CA ALA A 431 -11.91 -8.94 12.56
C ALA A 431 -13.41 -9.11 12.83
N LEU A 432 -13.88 -8.73 14.01
CA LEU A 432 -15.32 -8.73 14.36
C LEU A 432 -16.10 -7.78 13.44
N LEU A 433 -15.62 -6.55 13.23
CA LEU A 433 -16.25 -5.58 12.33
C LEU A 433 -16.37 -6.12 10.90
N SER A 434 -15.37 -6.85 10.43
CA SER A 434 -15.39 -7.46 9.09
C SER A 434 -16.51 -8.48 8.88
N LEU A 435 -16.98 -9.12 9.94
CA LEU A 435 -18.11 -10.07 9.90
C LEU A 435 -19.45 -9.37 9.59
N PHE A 436 -19.57 -8.08 9.87
CA PHE A 436 -20.75 -7.29 9.57
C PHE A 436 -20.76 -6.71 8.15
N LEU A 437 -19.65 -6.81 7.41
CA LEU A 437 -19.59 -6.37 6.03
C LEU A 437 -20.54 -7.22 5.17
N ARG A 438 -21.49 -6.54 4.52
CA ARG A 438 -22.49 -7.16 3.64
C ARG A 438 -22.68 -6.33 2.39
N GLN A 439 -22.88 -7.01 1.27
CA GLN A 439 -23.15 -6.32 0.03
C GLN A 439 -24.50 -5.60 0.09
N PRO A 440 -24.55 -4.27 -0.11
CA PRO A 440 -25.81 -3.53 -0.07
C PRO A 440 -26.77 -4.01 -1.16
N GLY A 441 -28.07 -4.13 -0.80
CA GLY A 441 -29.14 -4.52 -1.74
C GLY A 441 -29.32 -6.02 -1.94
N ARG A 442 -28.49 -6.89 -1.35
CA ARG A 442 -28.74 -8.34 -1.32
C ARG A 442 -29.43 -8.77 -0.03
N GLY A 443 -30.58 -9.43 -0.16
CA GLY A 443 -31.30 -10.06 0.97
C GLY A 443 -30.53 -11.26 1.54
N ARG A 444 -30.90 -11.66 2.77
CA ARG A 444 -30.25 -12.77 3.50
C ARG A 444 -30.38 -14.16 2.83
N THR A 445 -31.32 -14.36 1.89
CA THR A 445 -31.75 -15.65 1.35
C THR A 445 -31.14 -16.04 0.01
N HIS A 446 -30.49 -15.16 -0.73
CA HIS A 446 -30.02 -15.44 -2.10
C HIS A 446 -28.65 -16.09 -2.24
N SER A 447 -27.94 -16.39 -1.15
CA SER A 447 -26.61 -17.03 -1.24
C SER A 447 -26.68 -18.52 -1.58
N THR A 448 -27.82 -19.17 -1.39
CA THR A 448 -28.01 -20.61 -1.63
C THR A 448 -28.68 -20.89 -2.99
N GLU A 449 -29.59 -20.02 -3.44
CA GLU A 449 -30.31 -20.22 -4.71
C GLU A 449 -29.48 -19.83 -5.94
N ALA A 450 -28.70 -18.75 -5.88
CA ALA A 450 -27.81 -18.36 -6.98
C ALA A 450 -26.70 -19.39 -7.25
N ALA A 451 -26.28 -20.15 -6.24
CA ALA A 451 -25.35 -21.25 -6.40
C ALA A 451 -26.01 -22.48 -7.08
N ALA A 452 -27.32 -22.67 -6.89
CA ALA A 452 -28.08 -23.73 -7.51
C ALA A 452 -28.43 -23.45 -8.98
N GLU A 453 -28.77 -22.20 -9.32
CA GLU A 453 -29.08 -21.81 -10.71
C GLU A 453 -27.86 -21.86 -11.63
N VAL A 454 -26.68 -21.41 -11.15
CA VAL A 454 -25.43 -21.47 -11.94
C VAL A 454 -24.92 -22.93 -12.06
N GLY A 455 -25.18 -23.79 -11.07
CA GLY A 455 -24.88 -25.22 -11.13
C GLY A 455 -25.81 -26.00 -12.06
N GLY A 456 -27.09 -25.61 -12.16
CA GLY A 456 -28.10 -26.25 -13.00
C GLY A 456 -27.94 -26.03 -14.49
N THR A 457 -27.51 -24.86 -14.90
CA THR A 457 -27.28 -24.52 -16.33
C THR A 457 -25.98 -25.10 -16.90
N ALA A 458 -25.00 -25.44 -16.06
CA ALA A 458 -23.75 -26.07 -16.51
C ALA A 458 -23.88 -27.60 -16.77
N ILE A 459 -24.96 -28.26 -16.30
CA ILE A 459 -25.20 -29.71 -16.50
C ILE A 459 -26.15 -29.99 -17.68
N ALA A 460 -26.87 -28.97 -18.17
CA ALA A 460 -27.82 -29.13 -19.29
C ALA A 460 -27.24 -28.82 -20.68
N GLY A 461 -25.95 -28.59 -20.79
CA GLY A 461 -25.24 -28.22 -22.02
C GLY A 461 -24.10 -29.16 -22.43
N ASN A 462 -24.22 -30.48 -22.18
CA ASN A 462 -23.36 -31.52 -22.77
C ASN A 462 -24.15 -32.43 -23.70
#